data_d9bbd80cd066f2ccdfe8363c84d02907
#
_entry.id   d9bbd80cd066f2ccdfe8363c84d02907
#
_cell.length_a   1.000
_cell.length_b   1.000
_cell.length_c   1.000
_cell.angle_alpha   90.00
_cell.angle_beta   90.00
_cell.angle_gamma   90.00
#
_symmetry.space_group_name_H-M   'P 1'
#
loop_
_entity.id
_entity.type
_entity.pdbx_description
1 polymer ?
#
loop_
_entity_poly.entity_id
_entity_poly.type
_entity_poly.pdbx_seq_one_letter_code
_entity_poly.pdbx_strand_id
1 'polypeptide(L)'
;NVSEKSVAAIKENQAALQGIDIVEDSTRKYVDDESMAPILGYTGQASSEELETLRKDNPDYSNDAVVGKAGIEQYMELELQGKDGEETVTVDNLGKVLDIDNSKTVDPVAGNDVYLTIDSDWQKSIYQILEQRVAGIVLSKLTPNKSFDYEAEKDASKITIPIYDVY
;
A
#
# COMPACT_ATOMS: atom_id res chain seq x y z
N ASN A 1 10.32 -4.88 -7.04
CA ASN A 1 10.92 -6.21 -6.92
C ASN A 1 11.93 -6.44 -8.02
N VAL A 2 13.13 -6.83 -7.64
CA VAL A 2 14.25 -7.11 -8.56
C VAL A 2 14.36 -8.64 -8.68
N SER A 3 14.61 -9.16 -9.89
CA SER A 3 14.77 -10.60 -10.07
C SER A 3 16.08 -11.10 -9.45
N GLU A 4 16.15 -12.36 -9.02
CA GLU A 4 17.39 -12.99 -8.50
C GLU A 4 18.57 -12.82 -9.46
N LYS A 5 18.29 -12.89 -10.77
CA LYS A 5 19.29 -12.68 -11.81
C LYS A 5 19.83 -11.25 -11.85
N SER A 6 18.97 -10.27 -11.60
CA SER A 6 19.38 -8.86 -11.49
C SER A 6 20.12 -8.61 -10.18
N VAL A 7 19.73 -9.25 -9.08
CA VAL A 7 20.43 -9.22 -7.79
C VAL A 7 21.86 -9.71 -7.96
N ALA A 8 22.05 -10.88 -8.60
CA ALA A 8 23.37 -11.42 -8.86
C ALA A 8 24.23 -10.47 -9.73
N ALA A 9 23.66 -9.94 -10.80
CA ALA A 9 24.36 -9.01 -11.70
C ALA A 9 24.76 -7.69 -11.00
N ILE A 10 23.93 -7.16 -10.12
CA ILE A 10 24.24 -5.96 -9.35
C ILE A 10 25.34 -6.26 -8.35
N LYS A 11 25.26 -7.37 -7.60
CA LYS A 11 26.29 -7.77 -6.63
C LYS A 11 27.65 -8.02 -7.29
N GLU A 12 27.68 -8.64 -8.47
CA GLU A 12 28.93 -8.84 -9.23
C GLU A 12 29.56 -7.53 -9.70
N ASN A 13 28.76 -6.51 -10.00
CA ASN A 13 29.23 -5.23 -10.53
C ASN A 13 29.19 -4.08 -9.50
N GLN A 14 29.05 -4.39 -8.21
CA GLN A 14 28.88 -3.40 -7.14
C GLN A 14 30.02 -2.35 -7.12
N ALA A 15 31.24 -2.75 -7.47
CA ALA A 15 32.38 -1.83 -7.54
C ALA A 15 32.21 -0.74 -8.62
N ALA A 16 31.46 -1.01 -9.68
CA ALA A 16 31.17 -0.07 -10.76
C ALA A 16 29.87 0.73 -10.53
N LEU A 17 28.98 0.21 -9.67
CA LEU A 17 27.65 0.75 -9.38
C LEU A 17 27.67 1.49 -8.02
N GLN A 18 28.41 2.58 -7.94
CA GLN A 18 28.51 3.36 -6.72
C GLN A 18 27.14 3.97 -6.33
N GLY A 19 26.75 3.81 -5.06
CA GLY A 19 25.48 4.34 -4.54
C GLY A 19 24.26 3.49 -4.86
N ILE A 20 24.43 2.27 -5.39
CA ILE A 20 23.36 1.30 -5.59
C ILE A 20 23.58 0.14 -4.61
N ASP A 21 22.56 -0.15 -3.81
CA ASP A 21 22.54 -1.30 -2.93
C ASP A 21 21.23 -2.08 -3.08
N ILE A 22 21.25 -3.34 -2.61
CA ILE A 22 20.08 -4.22 -2.62
C ILE A 22 19.74 -4.52 -1.19
N VAL A 23 18.56 -4.08 -0.80
CA VAL A 23 18.00 -4.33 0.53
C VAL A 23 16.90 -5.38 0.42
N GLU A 24 16.87 -6.30 1.35
CA GLU A 24 15.77 -7.24 1.50
C GLU A 24 14.67 -6.55 2.33
N ASP A 25 13.44 -6.56 1.79
CA ASP A 25 12.30 -5.89 2.39
C ASP A 25 11.05 -6.77 2.27
N SER A 26 10.14 -6.65 3.25
CA SER A 26 8.87 -7.34 3.27
C SER A 26 7.76 -6.47 2.67
N THR A 27 6.86 -7.06 1.91
CA THR A 27 5.72 -6.34 1.35
C THR A 27 4.40 -7.00 1.74
N ARG A 28 3.36 -6.20 1.89
CA ARG A 28 1.99 -6.68 2.09
C ARG A 28 1.54 -7.50 0.88
N LYS A 29 0.93 -8.64 1.14
CA LYS A 29 0.30 -9.49 0.12
C LYS A 29 -1.17 -9.69 0.50
N TYR A 30 -2.04 -9.28 -0.41
CA TYR A 30 -3.48 -9.40 -0.23
C TYR A 30 -4.05 -10.56 -1.03
N VAL A 31 -5.13 -11.16 -0.51
CA VAL A 31 -5.92 -12.15 -1.22
C VAL A 31 -7.22 -11.46 -1.66
N ASP A 32 -7.61 -11.61 -2.93
CA ASP A 32 -8.83 -11.01 -3.52
C ASP A 32 -8.94 -9.49 -3.28
N ASP A 33 -7.91 -8.75 -3.61
CA ASP A 33 -7.67 -7.36 -3.28
C ASP A 33 -8.76 -6.38 -3.74
N GLU A 34 -9.33 -6.54 -4.94
CA GLU A 34 -10.36 -5.62 -5.47
C GLU A 34 -11.63 -5.62 -4.61
N SER A 35 -12.18 -6.80 -4.34
CA SER A 35 -13.43 -6.92 -3.58
C SER A 35 -13.25 -6.65 -2.09
N MET A 36 -12.03 -6.88 -1.58
CA MET A 36 -11.68 -6.70 -0.17
C MET A 36 -11.11 -5.32 0.15
N ALA A 37 -10.70 -4.53 -0.85
CA ALA A 37 -10.06 -3.24 -0.66
C ALA A 37 -10.81 -2.29 0.31
N PRO A 38 -12.14 -2.15 0.28
CA PRO A 38 -12.86 -1.30 1.23
C PRO A 38 -12.77 -1.75 2.69
N ILE A 39 -12.47 -3.03 2.94
CA ILE A 39 -12.34 -3.63 4.27
C ILE A 39 -10.88 -3.62 4.71
N LEU A 40 -9.99 -4.04 3.83
CA LEU A 40 -8.55 -4.10 4.10
C LEU A 40 -7.96 -2.71 4.32
N GLY A 41 -8.39 -1.73 3.54
CA GLY A 41 -7.82 -0.40 3.55
C GLY A 41 -6.58 -0.28 2.69
N TYR A 42 -5.66 0.57 3.08
CA TYR A 42 -4.42 0.82 2.35
C TYR A 42 -3.30 1.23 3.29
N THR A 43 -2.07 1.08 2.82
CA THR A 43 -0.86 1.52 3.51
C THR A 43 -0.32 2.82 2.90
N GLY A 44 0.43 3.56 3.67
CA GLY A 44 1.07 4.81 3.22
C GLY A 44 2.13 5.25 4.22
N GLN A 45 2.95 6.21 3.81
CA GLN A 45 4.00 6.75 4.67
C GLN A 45 3.41 7.37 5.93
N ALA A 46 3.98 7.03 7.09
CA ALA A 46 3.52 7.55 8.37
C ALA A 46 3.75 9.07 8.50
N SER A 47 2.78 9.77 9.05
CA SER A 47 2.97 11.16 9.49
C SER A 47 3.70 11.21 10.83
N SER A 48 4.26 12.39 11.18
CA SER A 48 4.95 12.57 12.47
C SER A 48 4.05 12.27 13.68
N GLU A 49 2.77 12.62 13.58
CA GLU A 49 1.78 12.39 14.65
C GLU A 49 1.46 10.90 14.82
N GLU A 50 1.34 10.18 13.71
CA GLU A 50 1.13 8.72 13.70
C GLU A 50 2.34 8.02 14.30
N LEU A 51 3.57 8.40 13.89
CA LEU A 51 4.81 7.85 14.44
C LEU A 51 4.92 8.08 15.95
N GLU A 52 4.58 9.27 16.46
CA GLU A 52 4.56 9.53 17.90
C GLU A 52 3.62 8.60 18.65
N THR A 53 2.51 8.23 18.02
CA THR A 53 1.53 7.32 18.63
C THR A 53 2.01 5.88 18.57
N LEU A 54 2.43 5.41 17.40
CA LEU A 54 2.90 4.04 17.18
C LEU A 54 4.16 3.70 17.98
N ARG A 55 5.07 4.66 18.14
CA ARG A 55 6.31 4.50 18.92
C ARG A 55 6.08 4.35 20.42
N LYS A 56 4.88 4.62 20.94
CA LYS A 56 4.54 4.30 22.34
C LYS A 56 4.41 2.79 22.55
N ASP A 57 3.91 2.09 21.53
CA ASP A 57 3.69 0.64 21.57
C ASP A 57 4.88 -0.12 20.97
N ASN A 58 5.48 0.42 19.91
CA ASN A 58 6.69 -0.14 19.29
C ASN A 58 7.67 1.01 18.94
N PRO A 59 8.75 1.21 19.70
CA PRO A 59 9.71 2.29 19.48
C PRO A 59 10.58 2.11 18.22
N ASP A 60 10.56 0.94 17.58
CA ASP A 60 11.44 0.60 16.46
C ASP A 60 10.96 1.17 15.11
N TYR A 61 9.81 1.88 15.05
CA TYR A 61 9.34 2.51 13.81
C TYR A 61 10.34 3.53 13.28
N SER A 62 10.78 3.34 12.03
CA SER A 62 11.64 4.29 11.30
C SER A 62 10.87 5.57 10.94
N ASN A 63 11.60 6.63 10.53
CA ASN A 63 10.95 7.91 10.15
C ASN A 63 10.24 7.83 8.78
N ASP A 64 10.60 6.87 7.98
CA ASP A 64 10.07 6.58 6.65
C ASP A 64 9.17 5.33 6.63
N ALA A 65 8.74 4.86 7.81
CA ALA A 65 7.88 3.70 7.94
C ALA A 65 6.60 3.84 7.11
N VAL A 66 6.21 2.75 6.46
CA VAL A 66 4.94 2.61 5.77
C VAL A 66 3.97 1.87 6.69
N VAL A 67 2.85 2.52 7.00
CA VAL A 67 1.87 2.04 7.99
C VAL A 67 0.47 1.97 7.39
N GLY A 68 -0.42 1.21 8.02
CA GLY A 68 -1.82 1.15 7.66
C GLY A 68 -2.54 2.49 7.90
N LYS A 69 -3.24 2.98 6.88
CA LYS A 69 -3.96 4.27 6.93
C LYS A 69 -5.46 4.11 7.17
N ALA A 70 -6.01 2.99 6.84
CA ALA A 70 -7.44 2.72 6.97
C ALA A 70 -7.72 1.22 7.11
N GLY A 71 -8.93 0.87 7.54
CA GLY A 71 -9.43 -0.50 7.56
C GLY A 71 -8.64 -1.44 8.47
N ILE A 72 -8.52 -2.68 8.03
CA ILE A 72 -7.78 -3.72 8.75
C ILE A 72 -6.29 -3.40 8.82
N GLU A 73 -5.72 -2.82 7.78
CA GLU A 73 -4.30 -2.39 7.76
C GLU A 73 -4.00 -1.46 8.93
N GLN A 74 -4.85 -0.47 9.18
CA GLN A 74 -4.68 0.44 10.30
C GLN A 74 -4.96 -0.24 11.65
N TYR A 75 -6.01 -1.04 11.73
CA TYR A 75 -6.42 -1.67 12.98
C TYR A 75 -5.44 -2.72 13.47
N MET A 76 -4.85 -3.48 12.55
CA MET A 76 -3.92 -4.58 12.83
C MET A 76 -2.46 -4.20 12.54
N GLU A 77 -2.15 -2.90 12.48
CA GLU A 77 -0.82 -2.41 12.14
C GLU A 77 0.30 -3.07 12.96
N LEU A 78 0.14 -3.16 14.27
CA LEU A 78 1.15 -3.75 15.17
C LEU A 78 1.41 -5.25 14.91
N GLU A 79 0.41 -5.96 14.41
CA GLU A 79 0.54 -7.38 14.05
C GLU A 79 1.14 -7.56 12.66
N LEU A 80 0.74 -6.70 11.73
CA LEU A 80 1.15 -6.75 10.33
C LEU A 80 2.55 -6.16 10.10
N GLN A 81 2.97 -5.22 10.94
CA GLN A 81 4.28 -4.60 10.86
C GLN A 81 5.35 -5.62 11.26
N GLY A 82 6.33 -5.80 10.39
CA GLY A 82 7.52 -6.58 10.69
C GLY A 82 8.51 -5.80 11.56
N LYS A 83 9.74 -6.26 11.54
CA LYS A 83 10.87 -5.53 12.07
C LYS A 83 11.85 -5.25 10.95
N ASP A 84 12.26 -4.01 10.84
CA ASP A 84 13.26 -3.61 9.86
C ASP A 84 14.60 -4.28 10.18
N GLY A 85 15.33 -4.65 9.13
CA GLY A 85 16.71 -5.10 9.28
C GLY A 85 17.64 -3.91 9.48
N GLU A 86 18.76 -4.13 10.14
CA GLU A 86 19.81 -3.13 10.31
C GLU A 86 21.14 -3.67 9.80
N GLU A 87 21.86 -2.88 9.02
CA GLU A 87 23.18 -3.19 8.55
C GLU A 87 24.15 -2.05 8.90
N THR A 88 25.24 -2.39 9.57
CA THR A 88 26.29 -1.41 9.90
C THR A 88 27.39 -1.48 8.87
N VAL A 89 27.53 -0.40 8.09
CA VAL A 89 28.52 -0.29 7.03
C VAL A 89 29.54 0.78 7.33
N THR A 90 30.79 0.55 6.96
CA THR A 90 31.85 1.57 6.96
C THR A 90 31.98 2.12 5.55
N VAL A 91 31.84 3.43 5.42
CA VAL A 91 31.91 4.11 4.11
C VAL A 91 33.12 5.05 4.03
N ASP A 92 33.64 5.27 2.83
CA ASP A 92 34.65 6.30 2.58
C ASP A 92 34.01 7.71 2.48
N ASN A 93 34.84 8.72 2.23
CA ASN A 93 34.40 10.11 2.08
C ASN A 93 33.52 10.37 0.83
N LEU A 94 33.38 9.40 -0.05
CA LEU A 94 32.53 9.43 -1.26
C LEU A 94 31.25 8.60 -1.10
N GLY A 95 31.04 8.00 0.07
CA GLY A 95 29.87 7.13 0.35
C GLY A 95 30.00 5.70 -0.18
N LYS A 96 31.22 5.28 -0.59
CA LYS A 96 31.45 3.91 -1.01
C LYS A 96 31.59 3.01 0.21
N VAL A 97 30.85 1.91 0.25
CA VAL A 97 30.96 0.88 1.29
C VAL A 97 32.34 0.23 1.20
N LEU A 98 33.09 0.31 2.29
CA LEU A 98 34.43 -0.29 2.45
C LEU A 98 34.34 -1.64 3.18
N ASP A 99 33.47 -1.74 4.17
CA ASP A 99 33.32 -2.93 5.01
C ASP A 99 31.90 -3.00 5.58
N ILE A 100 31.42 -4.24 5.79
CA ILE A 100 30.12 -4.53 6.39
C ILE A 100 30.37 -5.28 7.70
N ASP A 101 29.92 -4.72 8.82
CA ASP A 101 30.04 -5.35 10.13
C ASP A 101 28.94 -6.42 10.31
N ASN A 102 29.20 -7.61 9.81
CA ASN A 102 28.25 -8.74 9.93
C ASN A 102 27.92 -9.12 11.38
N SER A 103 28.71 -8.67 12.35
CA SER A 103 28.42 -8.94 13.77
C SER A 103 27.31 -8.07 14.34
N LYS A 104 26.93 -7.01 13.62
CA LYS A 104 25.88 -6.06 13.98
C LYS A 104 24.73 -6.02 12.97
N THR A 105 24.80 -6.87 11.96
CA THR A 105 23.70 -7.02 11.01
C THR A 105 22.54 -7.74 11.66
N VAL A 106 21.34 -7.18 11.53
CA VAL A 106 20.08 -7.77 11.97
C VAL A 106 19.22 -7.99 10.73
N ASP A 107 18.83 -9.23 10.49
CA ASP A 107 17.97 -9.57 9.37
C ASP A 107 16.54 -9.01 9.58
N PRO A 108 15.86 -8.53 8.54
CA PRO A 108 14.47 -8.09 8.64
C PRO A 108 13.55 -9.29 8.96
N VAL A 109 12.54 -9.03 9.76
CA VAL A 109 11.54 -10.04 10.15
C VAL A 109 10.18 -9.60 9.64
N ALA A 110 9.54 -10.41 8.79
CA ALA A 110 8.19 -10.15 8.30
C ALA A 110 7.18 -10.12 9.46
N GLY A 111 6.13 -9.30 9.33
CA GLY A 111 5.01 -9.28 10.26
C GLY A 111 4.17 -10.55 10.20
N ASN A 112 3.19 -10.62 11.10
CA ASN A 112 2.28 -11.77 11.19
C ASN A 112 1.21 -11.73 10.09
N ASP A 113 0.73 -12.91 9.71
CA ASP A 113 -0.44 -13.01 8.84
C ASP A 113 -1.73 -12.74 9.65
N VAL A 114 -2.67 -12.01 9.06
CA VAL A 114 -3.99 -11.75 9.65
C VAL A 114 -5.06 -12.49 8.85
N TYR A 115 -5.83 -13.33 9.53
CA TYR A 115 -6.92 -14.09 8.96
C TYR A 115 -8.26 -13.48 9.36
N LEU A 116 -9.09 -13.16 8.36
CA LEU A 116 -10.43 -12.63 8.58
C LEU A 116 -11.47 -13.76 8.55
N THR A 117 -12.57 -13.56 9.26
CA THR A 117 -13.71 -14.47 9.24
C THR A 117 -14.67 -14.21 8.07
N ILE A 118 -14.28 -13.34 7.14
CA ILE A 118 -15.07 -12.99 5.96
C ILE A 118 -14.82 -14.06 4.90
N ASP A 119 -15.90 -14.56 4.33
CA ASP A 119 -15.85 -15.45 3.17
C ASP A 119 -15.56 -14.64 1.91
N SER A 120 -14.43 -14.90 1.28
CA SER A 120 -13.95 -14.14 0.13
C SER A 120 -14.83 -14.32 -1.12
N ASP A 121 -15.41 -15.52 -1.32
CA ASP A 121 -16.29 -15.79 -2.47
C ASP A 121 -17.61 -15.03 -2.34
N TRP A 122 -18.14 -14.94 -1.13
CA TRP A 122 -19.32 -14.15 -0.84
C TRP A 122 -19.04 -12.66 -1.03
N GLN A 123 -17.93 -12.16 -0.51
CA GLN A 123 -17.53 -10.78 -0.65
C GLN A 123 -17.38 -10.39 -2.13
N LYS A 124 -16.74 -11.23 -2.91
CA LYS A 124 -16.58 -11.04 -4.35
C LYS A 124 -17.92 -11.02 -5.10
N SER A 125 -18.82 -11.94 -4.74
CA SER A 125 -20.15 -11.97 -5.34
C SER A 125 -20.97 -10.72 -5.03
N ILE A 126 -20.92 -10.25 -3.78
CA ILE A 126 -21.57 -9.00 -3.36
C ILE A 126 -20.98 -7.79 -4.09
N TYR A 127 -19.66 -7.71 -4.18
CA TYR A 127 -18.95 -6.66 -4.90
C TYR A 127 -19.42 -6.58 -6.37
N GLN A 128 -19.45 -7.71 -7.07
CA GLN A 128 -19.91 -7.78 -8.46
C GLN A 128 -21.38 -7.34 -8.62
N ILE A 129 -22.27 -7.76 -7.70
CA ILE A 129 -23.66 -7.33 -7.72
C ILE A 129 -23.78 -5.81 -7.53
N LEU A 130 -23.03 -5.24 -6.58
CA LEU A 130 -23.03 -3.81 -6.34
C LEU A 130 -22.48 -3.03 -7.55
N GLU A 131 -21.39 -3.50 -8.14
CA GLU A 131 -20.81 -2.89 -9.35
C GLU A 131 -21.81 -2.86 -10.51
N GLN A 132 -22.47 -4.01 -10.78
CA GLN A 132 -23.51 -4.10 -11.81
C GLN A 132 -24.69 -3.16 -11.52
N ARG A 133 -25.11 -3.04 -10.27
CA ARG A 133 -26.19 -2.14 -9.86
C ARG A 133 -25.81 -0.68 -10.04
N VAL A 134 -24.63 -0.29 -9.62
CA VAL A 134 -24.09 1.07 -9.79
C VAL A 134 -23.97 1.41 -11.29
N ALA A 135 -23.39 0.51 -12.07
CA ALA A 135 -23.29 0.68 -13.52
C ALA A 135 -24.68 0.83 -14.18
N GLY A 136 -25.66 0.02 -13.78
CA GLY A 136 -27.03 0.13 -14.25
C GLY A 136 -27.69 1.46 -13.90
N ILE A 137 -27.48 1.98 -12.70
CA ILE A 137 -27.97 3.30 -12.27
C ILE A 137 -27.31 4.40 -13.10
N VAL A 138 -25.98 4.38 -13.24
CA VAL A 138 -25.24 5.35 -14.05
C VAL A 138 -25.76 5.37 -15.49
N LEU A 139 -25.86 4.20 -16.13
CA LEU A 139 -26.39 4.08 -17.50
C LEU A 139 -27.80 4.63 -17.62
N SER A 140 -28.69 4.38 -16.66
CA SER A 140 -30.06 4.89 -16.67
C SER A 140 -30.15 6.41 -16.52
N LYS A 141 -29.11 7.04 -15.99
CA LYS A 141 -29.03 8.48 -15.76
C LYS A 141 -28.26 9.25 -16.85
N LEU A 142 -27.53 8.54 -17.72
CA LEU A 142 -26.77 9.16 -18.79
C LEU A 142 -27.71 9.84 -19.80
N THR A 143 -27.39 11.07 -20.14
CA THR A 143 -28.13 11.87 -21.17
C THR A 143 -27.17 12.48 -22.17
N PRO A 144 -27.61 12.71 -23.42
CA PRO A 144 -26.80 13.36 -24.45
C PRO A 144 -26.64 14.88 -24.23
N ASN A 145 -27.14 15.42 -23.13
CA ASN A 145 -27.03 16.83 -22.80
C ASN A 145 -25.57 17.22 -22.54
N LYS A 146 -25.25 18.51 -22.77
CA LYS A 146 -23.88 19.03 -22.56
C LYS A 146 -23.60 19.38 -21.09
N SER A 147 -24.62 19.69 -20.32
CA SER A 147 -24.52 20.09 -18.93
C SER A 147 -25.80 19.79 -18.16
N PHE A 148 -25.70 19.66 -16.87
CA PHE A 148 -26.81 19.56 -15.94
C PHE A 148 -26.57 20.52 -14.76
N ASP A 149 -27.62 21.24 -14.35
CA ASP A 149 -27.54 22.14 -13.19
C ASP A 149 -27.89 21.38 -11.92
N TYR A 150 -26.84 20.88 -11.23
CA TYR A 150 -26.97 20.11 -9.99
C TYR A 150 -27.41 20.96 -8.79
N GLU A 151 -27.28 22.31 -8.87
CA GLU A 151 -27.68 23.20 -7.78
C GLU A 151 -29.18 23.56 -7.87
N ALA A 152 -29.69 23.63 -9.08
CA ALA A 152 -31.09 23.95 -9.32
C ALA A 152 -32.03 22.76 -9.07
N GLU A 153 -31.60 21.52 -9.36
CA GLU A 153 -32.42 20.32 -9.16
C GLU A 153 -32.14 19.69 -7.80
N LYS A 154 -33.15 19.72 -6.93
CA LYS A 154 -33.09 19.17 -5.59
C LYS A 154 -33.67 17.77 -5.45
N ASP A 155 -34.38 17.31 -6.49
CA ASP A 155 -34.96 15.97 -6.53
C ASP A 155 -33.93 14.97 -7.08
N ALA A 156 -33.37 14.14 -6.23
CA ALA A 156 -32.37 13.14 -6.61
C ALA A 156 -32.86 12.16 -7.70
N SER A 157 -34.17 11.94 -7.81
CA SER A 157 -34.73 11.08 -8.84
C SER A 157 -34.60 11.67 -10.26
N LYS A 158 -34.51 12.98 -10.36
CA LYS A 158 -34.42 13.75 -11.64
C LYS A 158 -32.98 14.09 -12.05
N ILE A 159 -32.01 13.83 -11.18
CA ILE A 159 -30.60 14.05 -11.49
C ILE A 159 -30.21 13.16 -12.68
N THR A 160 -29.62 13.78 -13.70
CA THR A 160 -29.06 13.10 -14.87
C THR A 160 -27.58 13.43 -15.01
N ILE A 161 -26.86 12.56 -15.68
CA ILE A 161 -25.41 12.68 -15.89
C ILE A 161 -25.17 13.02 -17.35
N PRO A 162 -24.71 14.23 -17.69
CA PRO A 162 -24.34 14.57 -19.06
C PRO A 162 -23.19 13.65 -19.52
N ILE A 163 -23.30 13.16 -20.77
CA ILE A 163 -22.24 12.28 -21.31
C ILE A 163 -20.90 13.00 -21.39
N TYR A 164 -20.89 14.32 -21.50
CA TYR A 164 -19.67 15.14 -21.53
C TYR A 164 -18.98 15.29 -20.16
N ASP A 165 -19.63 14.90 -19.07
CA ASP A 165 -19.01 14.85 -17.74
C ASP A 165 -18.29 13.52 -17.50
N VAL A 166 -18.44 12.54 -18.41
CA VAL A 166 -17.87 11.19 -18.31
C VAL A 166 -16.67 11.01 -19.25
N TYR A 167 -16.56 11.83 -20.32
CA TYR A 167 -15.51 11.76 -21.34
C TYR A 167 -14.69 13.04 -21.43
#